data_31011de4bcc911ed02cb93c3e824d2b2
#
_entry.id   31011de4bcc911ed02cb93c3e824d2b2
#
_cell.length_a   1.000
_cell.length_b   1.000
_cell.length_c   1.000
_cell.angle_alpha   90.00
_cell.angle_beta   90.00
_cell.angle_gamma   90.00
#
_symmetry.space_group_name_H-M   'P 1'
#
loop_
_entity.id
_entity.type
_entity.pdbx_description
1 polymer ?
#
loop_
_entity_poly.entity_id
_entity_poly.type
_entity_poly.pdbx_seq_one_letter_code
_entity_poly.pdbx_strand_id
1 'polypeptide(L)'
;MARQKGLGDLEQQVMEFLWRHGPATGEAVRSTVGKDRPLTDSTIRTVLRRLEAKQYVRHKVEGRQFLYSSAREPRRVAAETVRGVLRNFCRGSLEELLTGLVDHRVVDSTELRRLAERIEVQDKTRKKS
;
A
#
# COMPACT_ATOMS: atom_id res chain seq x y z
N MET A 1 -16.17 16.66 -4.80
CA MET A 1 -14.83 16.43 -4.25
C MET A 1 -14.30 15.09 -4.71
N ALA A 2 -13.28 15.11 -5.53
CA ALA A 2 -12.69 13.86 -5.98
C ALA A 2 -11.95 13.21 -4.81
N ARG A 3 -12.56 12.17 -4.26
CA ARG A 3 -11.84 11.35 -3.30
C ARG A 3 -10.75 10.60 -4.03
N GLN A 4 -9.56 10.66 -3.50
CA GLN A 4 -8.53 9.77 -3.94
C GLN A 4 -9.01 8.34 -3.84
N LYS A 5 -8.71 7.54 -4.86
CA LYS A 5 -8.95 6.10 -4.82
C LYS A 5 -7.93 5.45 -3.89
N GLY A 6 -7.99 5.82 -2.60
CA GLY A 6 -7.17 5.21 -1.58
C GLY A 6 -7.78 3.91 -1.10
N LEU A 7 -7.05 3.24 -0.26
CA LEU A 7 -7.50 2.00 0.37
C LEU A 7 -8.25 2.30 1.66
N GLY A 8 -9.42 1.68 1.83
CA GLY A 8 -10.10 1.67 3.12
C GLY A 8 -9.36 0.76 4.10
N ASP A 9 -9.75 0.80 5.37
CA ASP A 9 -9.06 0.02 6.41
C ASP A 9 -9.03 -1.47 6.13
N LEU A 10 -10.15 -2.04 5.74
CA LEU A 10 -10.23 -3.47 5.45
C LEU A 10 -9.47 -3.82 4.16
N GLU A 11 -9.55 -2.95 3.16
CA GLU A 11 -8.78 -3.11 1.93
C GLU A 11 -7.28 -3.10 2.23
N GLN A 12 -6.84 -2.20 3.13
CA GLN A 12 -5.44 -2.12 3.53
C GLN A 12 -4.98 -3.43 4.20
N GLN A 13 -5.80 -3.99 5.08
CA GLN A 13 -5.48 -5.25 5.76
C GLN A 13 -5.35 -6.40 4.75
N VAL A 14 -6.23 -6.45 3.77
CA VAL A 14 -6.18 -7.47 2.72
C VAL A 14 -4.89 -7.34 1.91
N MET A 15 -4.54 -6.10 1.53
CA MET A 15 -3.31 -5.87 0.77
C MET A 15 -2.08 -6.25 1.57
N GLU A 16 -2.01 -5.90 2.87
CA GLU A 16 -0.91 -6.28 3.73
C GLU A 16 -0.73 -7.80 3.77
N PHE A 17 -1.84 -8.51 3.88
CA PHE A 17 -1.81 -9.98 3.87
C PHE A 17 -1.24 -10.51 2.55
N LEU A 18 -1.72 -10.01 1.43
CA LEU A 18 -1.27 -10.48 0.11
C LEU A 18 0.20 -10.13 -0.14
N TRP A 19 0.67 -8.97 0.31
CA TRP A 19 2.07 -8.59 0.17
C TRP A 19 3.00 -9.49 0.99
N ARG A 20 2.56 -9.91 2.18
CA ARG A 20 3.38 -10.77 3.05
C ARG A 20 3.30 -12.25 2.66
N HIS A 21 2.11 -12.70 2.36
CA HIS A 21 1.83 -14.12 2.14
C HIS A 21 2.07 -14.55 0.70
N GLY A 22 1.76 -13.66 -0.25
CA GLY A 22 1.71 -14.00 -1.66
C GLY A 22 0.32 -14.44 -2.07
N PRO A 23 0.18 -15.08 -3.23
CA PRO A 23 -1.14 -15.44 -3.74
C PRO A 23 -1.95 -16.28 -2.75
N ALA A 24 -3.24 -15.99 -2.65
CA ALA A 24 -4.11 -16.63 -1.68
C ALA A 24 -5.55 -16.69 -2.18
N THR A 25 -6.30 -17.68 -1.69
CA THR A 25 -7.73 -17.77 -1.95
C THR A 25 -8.49 -16.78 -1.07
N GLY A 26 -9.73 -16.47 -1.43
CA GLY A 26 -10.59 -15.62 -0.61
C GLY A 26 -10.79 -16.16 0.78
N GLU A 27 -10.88 -17.49 0.91
CA GLU A 27 -11.01 -18.13 2.22
C GLU A 27 -9.77 -17.90 3.09
N ALA A 28 -8.59 -18.04 2.53
CA ALA A 28 -7.35 -17.79 3.25
C ALA A 28 -7.25 -16.34 3.70
N VAL A 29 -7.65 -15.40 2.85
CA VAL A 29 -7.70 -13.99 3.20
C VAL A 29 -8.67 -13.76 4.36
N ARG A 30 -9.87 -14.30 4.26
CA ARG A 30 -10.91 -14.16 5.29
C ARG A 30 -10.45 -14.69 6.65
N SER A 31 -9.82 -15.86 6.64
CA SER A 31 -9.37 -16.50 7.88
C SER A 31 -8.32 -15.68 8.62
N THR A 32 -7.47 -14.99 7.88
CA THR A 32 -6.37 -14.21 8.47
C THR A 32 -6.81 -12.80 8.83
N VAL A 33 -7.46 -12.10 7.90
CA VAL A 33 -7.88 -10.71 8.09
C VAL A 33 -9.00 -10.61 9.11
N GLY A 34 -9.86 -11.63 9.18
CA GLY A 34 -11.00 -11.65 10.09
C GLY A 34 -10.71 -12.15 11.49
N LYS A 35 -9.44 -12.22 11.90
CA LYS A 35 -9.08 -12.77 13.23
C LYS A 35 -9.69 -11.99 14.38
N ASP A 36 -9.68 -10.68 14.30
CA ASP A 36 -10.13 -9.80 15.38
C ASP A 36 -11.64 -9.58 15.36
N ARG A 37 -12.26 -9.75 14.20
CA ARG A 37 -13.71 -9.73 14.09
C ARG A 37 -14.11 -10.60 12.90
N PRO A 38 -15.09 -11.48 13.12
CA PRO A 38 -15.52 -12.40 12.06
C PRO A 38 -16.03 -11.64 10.84
N LEU A 39 -15.55 -12.03 9.68
CA LEU A 39 -15.99 -11.48 8.41
C LEU A 39 -16.68 -12.56 7.63
N THR A 40 -17.73 -12.19 6.90
CA THR A 40 -18.44 -13.14 6.06
C THR A 40 -17.70 -13.31 4.73
N ASP A 41 -17.94 -14.42 4.06
CA ASP A 41 -17.44 -14.66 2.71
C ASP A 41 -17.88 -13.55 1.77
N SER A 42 -19.12 -13.09 1.93
CA SER A 42 -19.69 -12.02 1.12
C SER A 42 -18.90 -10.72 1.27
N THR A 43 -18.54 -10.38 2.52
CA THR A 43 -17.77 -9.16 2.79
C THR A 43 -16.40 -9.21 2.13
N ILE A 44 -15.68 -10.33 2.31
CA ILE A 44 -14.36 -10.49 1.71
C ILE A 44 -14.43 -10.48 0.18
N ARG A 45 -15.43 -11.16 -0.37
CA ARG A 45 -15.62 -11.18 -1.83
C ARG A 45 -15.85 -9.77 -2.38
N THR A 46 -16.63 -8.96 -1.67
CA THR A 46 -16.87 -7.57 -2.05
C THR A 46 -15.59 -6.74 -1.99
N VAL A 47 -14.80 -6.91 -0.92
CA VAL A 47 -13.52 -6.19 -0.77
C VAL A 47 -12.56 -6.55 -1.90
N LEU A 48 -12.42 -7.86 -2.18
CA LEU A 48 -11.52 -8.32 -3.24
C LEU A 48 -11.96 -7.82 -4.61
N ARG A 49 -13.27 -7.78 -4.86
CA ARG A 49 -13.82 -7.25 -6.12
C ARG A 49 -13.51 -5.76 -6.28
N ARG A 50 -13.62 -4.99 -5.19
CA ARG A 50 -13.28 -3.57 -5.19
C ARG A 50 -11.80 -3.34 -5.45
N LEU A 51 -10.95 -4.16 -4.81
CA LEU A 51 -9.50 -4.08 -5.02
C LEU A 51 -9.14 -4.41 -6.46
N GLU A 52 -9.79 -5.39 -7.04
CA GLU A 52 -9.56 -5.75 -8.44
C GLU A 52 -10.02 -4.64 -9.39
N ALA A 53 -11.16 -4.02 -9.11
CA ALA A 53 -11.66 -2.90 -9.89
C ALA A 53 -10.72 -1.69 -9.84
N LYS A 54 -10.06 -1.49 -8.69
CA LYS A 54 -9.05 -0.44 -8.52
C LYS A 54 -7.68 -0.85 -9.03
N GLN A 55 -7.54 -2.06 -9.53
CA GLN A 55 -6.29 -2.62 -10.08
C GLN A 55 -5.20 -2.85 -9.04
N TYR A 56 -5.58 -3.08 -7.79
CA TYR A 56 -4.63 -3.45 -6.72
C TYR A 56 -4.38 -4.94 -6.67
N VAL A 57 -5.38 -5.74 -7.06
CA VAL A 57 -5.23 -7.20 -7.10
C VAL A 57 -5.67 -7.72 -8.45
N ARG A 58 -5.24 -8.93 -8.74
CA ARG A 58 -5.71 -9.70 -9.89
C ARG A 58 -5.97 -11.11 -9.39
N HIS A 59 -6.72 -11.88 -10.17
CA HIS A 59 -6.96 -13.26 -9.82
C HIS A 59 -6.79 -14.16 -11.03
N LYS A 60 -6.53 -15.42 -10.76
CA LYS A 60 -6.62 -16.47 -11.77
C LYS A 60 -7.47 -17.58 -11.20
N VAL A 61 -8.11 -18.34 -12.08
CA VAL A 61 -8.89 -19.49 -11.67
C VAL A 61 -7.94 -20.67 -11.49
N GLU A 62 -8.01 -21.31 -10.34
CA GLU A 62 -7.22 -22.49 -10.04
C GLU A 62 -8.17 -23.54 -9.46
N GLY A 63 -8.49 -24.53 -10.28
CA GLY A 63 -9.54 -25.49 -9.94
C GLY A 63 -10.89 -24.79 -9.90
N ARG A 64 -11.57 -24.82 -8.75
CA ARG A 64 -12.86 -24.15 -8.55
C ARG A 64 -12.73 -22.86 -7.77
N GLN A 65 -11.51 -22.44 -7.49
CA GLN A 65 -11.26 -21.28 -6.66
C GLN A 65 -10.54 -20.18 -7.42
N PHE A 66 -10.75 -18.95 -6.97
CA PHE A 66 -9.98 -17.82 -7.44
C PHE A 66 -8.76 -17.67 -6.55
N LEU A 67 -7.60 -17.56 -7.16
CA LEU A 67 -6.35 -17.28 -6.47
C LEU A 67 -6.00 -15.82 -6.69
N TYR A 68 -6.05 -15.03 -5.64
CA TYR A 68 -5.80 -13.59 -5.71
C TYR A 68 -4.35 -13.27 -5.44
N SER A 69 -3.82 -12.32 -6.17
CA SER A 69 -2.45 -11.87 -5.96
C SER A 69 -2.37 -10.36 -6.11
N SER A 70 -1.35 -9.75 -5.48
CA SER A 70 -1.13 -8.32 -5.57
C SER A 70 -0.70 -7.95 -6.99
N ALA A 71 -1.33 -6.92 -7.54
CA ALA A 71 -0.98 -6.36 -8.84
C ALA A 71 -0.12 -5.09 -8.72
N ARG A 72 0.12 -4.61 -7.48
CA ARG A 72 0.89 -3.40 -7.23
C ARG A 72 1.87 -3.60 -6.09
N GLU A 73 3.05 -3.02 -6.24
CA GLU A 73 4.06 -3.08 -5.20
C GLU A 73 3.73 -2.14 -4.03
N PRO A 74 4.05 -2.55 -2.78
CA PRO A 74 3.79 -1.70 -1.60
C PRO A 74 4.42 -0.32 -1.71
N ARG A 75 5.66 -0.23 -2.20
CA ARG A 75 6.36 1.05 -2.34
C ARG A 75 5.64 1.99 -3.28
N ARG A 76 5.09 1.47 -4.37
CA ARG A 76 4.36 2.29 -5.33
C ARG A 76 3.06 2.82 -4.72
N VAL A 77 2.33 1.97 -4.01
CA VAL A 77 1.10 2.37 -3.33
C VAL A 77 1.40 3.44 -2.28
N ALA A 78 2.47 3.24 -1.50
CA ALA A 78 2.89 4.22 -0.50
C ALA A 78 3.23 5.57 -1.13
N ALA A 79 3.99 5.55 -2.23
CA ALA A 79 4.37 6.78 -2.92
C ALA A 79 3.15 7.54 -3.46
N GLU A 80 2.20 6.82 -4.04
CA GLU A 80 0.97 7.43 -4.54
C GLU A 80 0.14 8.03 -3.40
N THR A 81 0.10 7.34 -2.26
CA THR A 81 -0.61 7.82 -1.07
C THR A 81 0.03 9.10 -0.53
N VAL A 82 1.36 9.13 -0.44
CA VAL A 82 2.11 10.31 0.02
C VAL A 82 1.88 11.50 -0.91
N ARG A 83 1.79 11.25 -2.21
CA ARG A 83 1.50 12.32 -3.17
C ARG A 83 0.18 13.01 -2.83
N GLY A 84 -0.82 12.25 -2.42
CA GLY A 84 -2.08 12.81 -1.97
C GLY A 84 -1.96 13.58 -0.66
N VAL A 85 -1.17 13.08 0.28
CA VAL A 85 -0.89 13.78 1.52
C VAL A 85 -0.24 15.13 1.23
N LEU A 86 0.73 15.16 0.31
CA LEU A 86 1.38 16.40 -0.08
C LEU A 86 0.38 17.43 -0.61
N ARG A 87 -0.52 17.00 -1.50
CA ARG A 87 -1.52 17.91 -2.06
C ARG A 87 -2.51 18.42 -1.01
N ASN A 88 -2.97 17.54 -0.15
CA ASN A 88 -4.09 17.85 0.75
C ASN A 88 -3.66 18.57 2.03
N PHE A 89 -2.43 18.36 2.49
CA PHE A 89 -1.98 18.89 3.78
C PHE A 89 -0.76 19.80 3.69
N CYS A 90 0.05 19.65 2.66
CA CYS A 90 1.34 20.33 2.55
C CYS A 90 1.45 21.23 1.33
N ARG A 91 0.34 21.51 0.66
CA ARG A 91 0.30 22.35 -0.56
C ARG A 91 1.28 21.88 -1.64
N GLY A 92 1.53 20.58 -1.70
CA GLY A 92 2.46 19.99 -2.63
C GLY A 92 3.92 20.11 -2.23
N SER A 93 4.23 20.63 -1.04
CA SER A 93 5.60 20.84 -0.58
C SER A 93 6.15 19.64 0.16
N LEU A 94 7.15 19.00 -0.43
CA LEU A 94 7.87 17.90 0.23
C LEU A 94 8.64 18.43 1.45
N GLU A 95 9.14 19.66 1.39
CA GLU A 95 9.83 20.28 2.52
C GLU A 95 8.91 20.39 3.73
N GLU A 96 7.67 20.81 3.53
CA GLU A 96 6.70 20.90 4.62
C GLU A 96 6.42 19.53 5.24
N LEU A 97 6.28 18.49 4.41
CA LEU A 97 6.06 17.14 4.91
C LEU A 97 7.24 16.66 5.73
N LEU A 98 8.45 16.76 5.20
CA LEU A 98 9.66 16.26 5.86
C LEU A 98 9.93 17.02 7.15
N THR A 99 9.74 18.34 7.15
CA THR A 99 9.90 19.17 8.33
C THR A 99 8.93 18.72 9.42
N GLY A 100 7.67 18.51 9.07
CA GLY A 100 6.68 18.02 10.02
C GLY A 100 7.02 16.64 10.59
N LEU A 101 7.51 15.75 9.75
CA LEU A 101 7.90 14.41 10.21
C LEU A 101 9.04 14.48 11.24
N VAL A 102 10.00 15.37 11.04
CA VAL A 102 11.10 15.55 11.99
C VAL A 102 10.61 16.24 13.27
N ASP A 103 9.83 17.30 13.13
CA ASP A 103 9.32 18.06 14.27
C ASP A 103 8.47 17.20 15.19
N HIS A 104 7.68 16.28 14.64
CA HIS A 104 6.82 15.39 15.40
C HIS A 104 7.45 14.03 15.69
N ARG A 105 8.75 13.91 15.48
CA ARG A 105 9.56 12.73 15.82
C ARG A 105 9.12 11.43 15.13
N VAL A 106 8.54 11.55 13.96
CA VAL A 106 8.25 10.38 13.12
C VAL A 106 9.53 9.89 12.47
N VAL A 107 10.42 10.82 12.12
CA VAL A 107 11.70 10.52 11.49
C VAL A 107 12.79 11.33 12.21
N ASP A 108 13.96 10.71 12.40
CA ASP A 108 15.13 11.42 12.93
C ASP A 108 15.88 12.09 11.77
N SER A 109 16.32 13.35 12.00
CA SER A 109 17.03 14.12 10.98
C SER A 109 18.33 13.47 10.53
N THR A 110 19.06 12.83 11.45
CA THR A 110 20.32 12.14 11.13
C THR A 110 20.05 10.93 10.23
N GLU A 111 19.02 10.17 10.56
CA GLU A 111 18.60 9.03 9.74
C GLU A 111 18.16 9.48 8.35
N LEU A 112 17.38 10.57 8.30
CA LEU A 112 16.90 11.10 7.04
C LEU A 112 18.07 11.51 6.13
N ARG A 113 19.09 12.19 6.71
CA ARG A 113 20.26 12.59 5.95
C ARG A 113 21.02 11.38 5.39
N ARG A 114 21.22 10.36 6.23
CA ARG A 114 21.92 9.13 5.84
C ARG A 114 21.18 8.41 4.73
N LEU A 115 19.85 8.33 4.83
CA LEU A 115 19.04 7.68 3.81
C LEU A 115 19.07 8.45 2.50
N ALA A 116 19.03 9.79 2.57
CA ALA A 116 19.10 10.63 1.38
C ALA A 116 20.41 10.40 0.61
N GLU A 117 21.53 10.28 1.32
CA GLU A 117 22.83 9.99 0.69
C GLU A 117 22.83 8.62 0.01
N ARG A 118 22.29 7.61 0.66
CA ARG A 118 22.22 6.27 0.09
C ARG A 118 21.32 6.24 -1.15
N ILE A 119 20.21 6.93 -1.11
CA ILE A 119 19.30 7.02 -2.23
C ILE A 119 19.97 7.73 -3.41
N GLU A 120 20.73 8.78 -3.12
CA GLU A 120 21.47 9.52 -4.17
C GLU A 120 22.44 8.60 -4.89
N VAL A 121 23.20 7.77 -4.16
CA VAL A 121 24.12 6.82 -4.77
C VAL A 121 23.39 5.82 -5.65
N GLN A 122 22.29 5.26 -5.15
CA GLN A 122 21.47 4.30 -5.92
C GLN A 122 20.90 4.93 -7.18
N ASP A 123 20.45 6.18 -7.09
CA ASP A 123 19.87 6.89 -8.21
C ASP A 123 20.90 7.14 -9.30
N LYS A 124 22.12 7.54 -8.92
CA LYS A 124 23.22 7.72 -9.86
C LYS A 124 23.58 6.41 -10.56
N THR A 125 23.60 5.31 -9.84
CA THR A 125 23.87 3.99 -10.41
C THR A 125 22.80 3.61 -11.43
N ARG A 126 21.55 3.87 -11.10
CA ARG A 126 20.41 3.59 -11.99
C ARG A 126 20.50 4.39 -13.29
N LYS A 127 20.90 5.66 -13.19
CA LYS A 127 21.00 6.54 -14.37
C LYS A 127 22.13 6.16 -15.31
N LYS A 128 23.12 5.42 -14.82
CA LYS A 128 24.25 4.96 -15.63
C LYS A 128 24.01 3.66 -16.38
N SER A 129 22.95 2.94 -16.05
CA SER A 129 22.66 1.66 -16.70
C SER A 129 21.73 1.78 -17.90
#